data_2c154c66f3714117ed2d485a3e99f51e
#
_entry.id   2c154c66f3714117ed2d485a3e99f51e
#
_cell.length_a   1.000
_cell.length_b   1.000
_cell.length_c   1.000
_cell.angle_alpha   90.00
_cell.angle_beta   90.00
_cell.angle_gamma   90.00
#
_symmetry.space_group_name_H-M   'P 1'
#
loop_
_entity.id
_entity.type
_entity.pdbx_description
1 polymer ?
#
loop_
_entity_poly.entity_id
_entity_poly.type
_entity_poly.pdbx_seq_one_letter_code
_entity_poly.pdbx_strand_id
1 'polypeptide(L)' 'MVTKLQISCAAPVGVCGHAAAELSRFSRGIKNYSRIKPNFYLVIRIGRRWRLLSKNGGKVWSLMTHEKYNVECKK' A
#
# COMPACT_ATOMS: atom_id res chain seq x y z
N MET A 1 -3.22 -4.96 -16.59
CA MET A 1 -2.97 -5.64 -15.31
C MET A 1 -3.90 -5.07 -14.25
N VAL A 2 -4.60 -5.92 -13.54
CA VAL A 2 -5.55 -5.49 -12.52
C VAL A 2 -4.85 -5.44 -11.17
N THR A 3 -4.85 -4.26 -10.56
CA THR A 3 -4.34 -4.07 -9.20
C THR A 3 -5.51 -4.02 -8.24
N LYS A 4 -5.49 -4.88 -7.24
CA LYS A 4 -6.58 -5.00 -6.29
C LYS A 4 -6.22 -4.31 -4.98
N LEU A 5 -7.14 -3.52 -4.44
CA LEU A 5 -7.00 -2.84 -3.17
C LEU A 5 -7.85 -3.52 -2.12
N GLN A 6 -7.24 -3.89 -1.00
CA GLN A 6 -7.94 -4.40 0.18
C GLN A 6 -7.80 -3.40 1.31
N ILE A 7 -8.87 -3.17 2.04
CA ILE A 7 -8.85 -2.27 3.19
C ILE A 7 -8.96 -3.12 4.44
N SER A 8 -7.86 -3.22 5.19
CA SER A 8 -7.79 -4.09 6.36
C SER A 8 -8.32 -3.44 7.64
N CYS A 9 -8.67 -2.16 7.58
CA CYS A 9 -9.26 -1.45 8.71
C CYS A 9 -10.10 -0.28 8.18
N ALA A 10 -10.99 0.26 9.04
CA ALA A 10 -11.84 1.38 8.65
C ALA A 10 -10.97 2.62 8.38
N ALA A 11 -10.94 3.06 7.15
CA ALA A 11 -10.17 4.23 6.73
C ALA A 11 -11.10 5.38 6.35
N PRO A 12 -10.71 6.63 6.64
CA PRO A 12 -11.47 7.79 6.16
C PRO A 12 -11.57 7.81 4.64
N VAL A 13 -12.63 8.40 4.12
CA VAL A 13 -12.86 8.50 2.67
C VAL A 13 -11.67 9.17 1.97
N GLY A 14 -11.12 10.23 2.57
CA GLY A 14 -9.97 10.91 2.00
C GLY A 14 -8.73 10.04 1.86
N VAL A 15 -8.53 9.14 2.83
CA VAL A 15 -7.40 8.20 2.80
C VAL A 15 -7.62 7.16 1.70
N CYS A 16 -8.84 6.64 1.58
CA CYS A 16 -9.16 5.67 0.53
C CYS A 16 -8.98 6.28 -0.86
N GLY A 17 -9.40 7.53 -1.04
CA GLY A 17 -9.21 8.24 -2.29
C GLY A 17 -7.74 8.46 -2.62
N HIS A 18 -6.94 8.82 -1.63
CA HIS A 18 -5.50 9.00 -1.82
C HIS A 18 -4.84 7.67 -2.21
N ALA A 19 -5.23 6.59 -1.53
CA ALA A 19 -4.70 5.26 -1.84
C ALA A 19 -5.03 4.85 -3.27
N ALA A 20 -6.28 5.08 -3.71
CA ALA A 20 -6.68 4.75 -5.07
C ALA A 20 -5.88 5.56 -6.09
N ALA A 21 -5.64 6.85 -5.82
CA ALA A 21 -4.85 7.70 -6.71
C ALA A 21 -3.42 7.19 -6.83
N GLU A 22 -2.81 6.79 -5.73
CA GLU A 22 -1.46 6.27 -5.75
C GLU A 22 -1.35 4.93 -6.49
N LEU A 23 -2.36 4.07 -6.37
CA LEU A 23 -2.38 2.82 -7.11
C LEU A 23 -2.57 3.06 -8.61
N SER A 24 -3.33 4.07 -8.97
CA SER A 24 -3.47 4.47 -10.36
C SER A 24 -2.12 4.87 -10.94
N ARG A 25 -1.33 5.64 -10.20
CA ARG A 25 0.03 6.02 -10.61
C ARG A 25 0.93 4.80 -10.75
N PHE A 26 0.85 3.88 -9.80
CA PHE A 26 1.63 2.64 -9.85
C PHE A 26 1.31 1.86 -11.13
N SER A 27 0.03 1.73 -11.47
CA SER A 27 -0.37 0.98 -12.66
C SER A 27 0.05 1.65 -13.97
N ARG A 28 0.37 2.95 -13.92
CA ARG A 28 0.91 3.68 -15.09
C ARG A 28 2.41 3.55 -15.22
N GLY A 29 3.06 2.82 -14.32
CA GLY A 29 4.49 2.65 -14.33
C GLY A 29 5.27 3.70 -13.56
N ILE A 30 4.59 4.56 -12.80
CA ILE A 30 5.26 5.55 -11.96
C ILE A 30 5.84 4.84 -10.73
N LYS A 31 7.11 5.09 -10.47
CA LYS A 31 7.79 4.45 -9.34
C LYS A 31 7.56 5.23 -8.06
N ASN A 32 6.35 5.13 -7.52
CA ASN A 32 5.95 5.81 -6.29
C ASN A 32 5.99 4.89 -5.06
N TYR A 33 6.71 3.79 -5.16
CA TYR A 33 6.77 2.78 -4.11
C TYR A 33 8.21 2.55 -3.66
N SER A 34 8.35 1.95 -2.48
CA SER A 34 9.64 1.50 -1.97
C SER A 34 9.60 0.00 -1.77
N ARG A 35 10.76 -0.64 -1.95
CA ARG A 35 10.89 -2.07 -1.70
C ARG A 35 11.57 -2.25 -0.35
N ILE A 36 10.98 -3.05 0.53
CA ILE A 36 11.48 -3.23 1.89
C ILE A 36 11.99 -4.65 2.11
N LYS A 37 13.07 -4.74 2.91
CA LYS A 37 13.64 -6.02 3.30
C LYS A 37 12.95 -6.53 4.58
N PRO A 38 13.00 -7.83 4.87
CA PRO A 38 13.73 -8.88 4.14
C PRO A 38 12.97 -9.52 2.99
N ASN A 39 11.65 -9.31 2.92
CA ASN A 39 10.79 -10.04 1.98
C ASN A 39 10.59 -9.30 0.66
N PHE A 40 11.16 -8.12 0.49
CA PHE A 40 11.03 -7.30 -0.70
C PHE A 40 9.58 -6.92 -1.00
N TYR A 41 8.80 -6.70 0.04
CA TYR A 41 7.43 -6.21 -0.12
C TYR A 41 7.46 -4.78 -0.65
N LEU A 42 6.44 -4.42 -1.40
CA LEU A 42 6.29 -3.05 -1.89
C LEU A 42 5.44 -2.25 -0.92
N VAL A 43 5.81 -0.99 -0.70
CA VAL A 43 5.07 -0.11 0.18
C VAL A 43 4.90 1.26 -0.45
N ILE A 44 3.71 1.84 -0.29
CA ILE A 44 3.41 3.21 -0.70
C ILE A 44 2.89 3.95 0.53
N ARG A 45 3.47 5.10 0.80
CA ARG A 45 3.02 5.94 1.92
C ARG A 45 1.76 6.70 1.54
N ILE A 46 0.77 6.64 2.42
CA ILE A 46 -0.48 7.40 2.26
C ILE A 46 -0.59 8.34 3.46
N GLY A 47 0.02 9.51 3.35
CA GLY A 47 0.09 10.44 4.46
C GLY A 47 1.01 9.93 5.55
N ARG A 48 0.76 10.38 6.80
CA ARG A 48 1.64 10.05 7.93
C ARG A 48 1.28 8.74 8.63
N ARG A 49 0.00 8.39 8.65
CA ARG A 49 -0.49 7.26 9.45
C ARG A 49 -0.90 6.05 8.64
N TRP A 50 -0.93 6.16 7.32
CA TRP A 50 -1.45 5.10 6.48
C TRP A 50 -0.38 4.60 5.53
N ARG A 51 -0.46 3.31 5.22
CA ARG A 51 0.47 2.65 4.31
C ARG A 51 -0.26 1.68 3.42
N LEU A 52 0.21 1.55 2.18
CA LEU A 52 -0.20 0.47 1.30
C LEU A 52 0.93 -0.53 1.27
N LEU A 53 0.62 -1.80 1.50
CA LEU A 53 1.61 -2.87 1.50
C LEU A 53 1.19 -3.94 0.50
N SER A 54 2.12 -4.35 -0.37
CA SER A 54 1.90 -5.46 -1.29
C SER A 54 2.94 -6.53 -1.04
N LYS A 55 2.48 -7.76 -0.79
CA LYS A 55 3.34 -8.90 -0.55
C LYS A 55 3.57 -9.76 -1.79
N ASN A 56 2.91 -9.42 -2.89
CA ASN A 56 2.96 -10.23 -4.11
C ASN A 56 3.34 -9.41 -5.35
N GLY A 57 4.22 -8.45 -5.18
CA GLY A 57 4.76 -7.71 -6.31
C GLY A 57 3.85 -6.65 -6.90
N GLY A 58 2.86 -6.21 -6.14
CA GLY A 58 1.96 -5.15 -6.59
C GLY A 58 0.64 -5.65 -7.17
N LYS A 59 0.36 -6.95 -7.09
CA LYS A 59 -0.91 -7.49 -7.59
C LYS A 59 -2.06 -7.17 -6.66
N VAL A 60 -1.81 -7.26 -5.35
CA VAL A 60 -2.81 -6.94 -4.34
C VAL A 60 -2.16 -6.00 -3.32
N TRP A 61 -2.85 -4.91 -3.00
CA TRP A 61 -2.39 -3.93 -2.03
C TRP A 61 -3.34 -3.90 -0.85
N SER A 62 -2.78 -3.82 0.34
CA SER A 62 -3.57 -3.71 1.58
C SER A 62 -3.35 -2.33 2.20
N LEU A 63 -4.44 -1.61 2.45
CA LEU A 63 -4.38 -0.31 3.13
C LEU A 63 -4.46 -0.54 4.63
N MET A 64 -3.49 -0.04 5.36
CA MET A 64 -3.40 -0.26 6.80
C MET A 64 -2.79 0.95 7.50
N THR A 65 -2.96 1.01 8.82
CA THR A 65 -2.32 2.05 9.61
C THR A 65 -0.83 1.80 9.69
N HIS A 66 -0.08 2.86 10.03
CA HIS A 66 1.36 2.76 10.24
C HIS A 66 1.72 1.70 11.30
N GLU A 67 0.93 1.62 12.36
CA GLU A 67 1.17 0.64 13.41
C GLU A 67 0.99 -0.79 12.91
N LYS A 68 -0.08 -1.03 12.18
CA LYS A 68 -0.33 -2.33 11.59
C LYS A 68 0.74 -2.69 10.56
N TYR A 69 1.16 -1.71 9.77
CA TYR A 69 2.23 -1.88 8.80
C TYR A 69 3.52 -2.35 9.49
N ASN A 70 3.88 -1.76 10.63
CA ASN A 70 5.09 -2.14 11.36
C ASN A 70 5.09 -3.61 11.77
N VAL A 71 3.92 -4.18 11.99
CA VAL A 71 3.79 -5.61 12.32
C VAL A 71 3.82 -6.44 11.04
N GLU A 72 3.04 -6.05 10.04
CA GLU A 72 2.86 -6.84 8.83
C GLU A 72 4.09 -6.89 7.94
N CYS A 73 4.88 -5.83 7.91
CA CYS A 73 6.06 -5.80 7.05
C CYS A 73 7.17 -6.76 7.53
N LYS A 74 7.06 -7.28 8.75
CA LYS A 74 8.03 -8.22 9.31
C LYS A 74 7.61 -9.67 9.14
N LYS A 75 6.43 -9.91 8.62
CA LYS A 75 5.92 -11.28 8.43
C LYS A 75 6.36 -11.86 7.06
#